data_c9f1bea7286830026517ffb56234c1f0
#
_entry.id   c9f1bea7286830026517ffb56234c1f0
#
_cell.length_a   1.000
_cell.length_b   1.000
_cell.length_c   1.000
_cell.angle_alpha   90.00
_cell.angle_beta   90.00
_cell.angle_gamma   90.00
#
_symmetry.space_group_name_H-M   'P 1'
#
loop_
_entity.id
_entity.type
_entity.pdbx_description
1 polymer ?
#
loop_
_entity_poly.entity_id
_entity_poly.type
_entity_poly.pdbx_seq_one_letter_code
_entity_poly.pdbx_strand_id
1 'polypeptide(L)'
;MVSMILAAAFWVVLHFVAAGPLRPRVAARLGEQGFRGVFSLLSAAGLAWLILAYRVAPYVTLWQAVPGAAYIAMPLMFVAFLLLAFGIGAGNPTLAGADMLLKDQLPIRGITRITRHPALWAFALWALAHLLANGDLAGVLLFGAILVTALNGMVSIDRKRHRALGQGWEAFAAQTSRLPFAAILAGRNTLHVEELPPWRAAVGTALFALALWLHGVIGVSPIPS
;
A
#
# COMPACT_ATOMS: atom_id res chain seq x y z
N MET A 1 23.11 11.12 3.29
CA MET A 1 22.82 9.69 3.12
C MET A 1 22.55 8.95 4.45
N VAL A 2 23.30 9.16 5.53
CA VAL A 2 23.11 8.44 6.82
C VAL A 2 21.69 8.59 7.36
N SER A 3 21.13 9.81 7.41
CA SER A 3 19.74 10.05 7.86
C SER A 3 18.73 9.28 7.01
N MET A 4 18.96 9.18 5.69
CA MET A 4 18.08 8.43 4.78
C MET A 4 18.08 6.93 5.08
N ILE A 5 19.27 6.35 5.31
CA ILE A 5 19.41 4.92 5.68
C ILE A 5 18.72 4.66 7.01
N LEU A 6 18.94 5.51 8.02
CA LEU A 6 18.31 5.35 9.34
C LEU A 6 16.79 5.50 9.29
N ALA A 7 16.28 6.45 8.51
CA ALA A 7 14.84 6.65 8.34
C ALA A 7 14.19 5.44 7.63
N ALA A 8 14.81 4.91 6.58
CA ALA A 8 14.33 3.72 5.87
C ALA A 8 14.37 2.47 6.78
N ALA A 9 15.45 2.28 7.52
CA ALA A 9 15.57 1.19 8.49
C ALA A 9 14.51 1.29 9.59
N PHE A 10 14.32 2.48 10.16
CA PHE A 10 13.28 2.74 11.17
C PHE A 10 11.89 2.39 10.63
N TRP A 11 11.55 2.86 9.42
CA TRP A 11 10.27 2.57 8.77
C TRP A 11 10.04 1.08 8.62
N VAL A 12 11.01 0.37 8.06
CA VAL A 12 10.92 -1.08 7.83
C VAL A 12 10.79 -1.83 9.16
N VAL A 13 11.67 -1.56 10.12
CA VAL A 13 11.66 -2.22 11.44
C VAL A 13 10.33 -1.99 12.16
N LEU A 14 9.82 -0.76 12.19
CA LEU A 14 8.54 -0.43 12.81
C LEU A 14 7.39 -1.26 12.22
N HIS A 15 7.33 -1.37 10.90
CA HIS A 15 6.27 -2.12 10.22
C HIS A 15 6.44 -3.64 10.41
N PHE A 16 7.66 -4.15 10.41
CA PHE A 16 7.93 -5.56 10.69
C PHE A 16 7.63 -5.95 12.14
N VAL A 17 7.92 -5.07 13.09
CA VAL A 17 7.52 -5.27 14.50
C VAL A 17 5.99 -5.31 14.62
N ALA A 18 5.28 -4.38 13.99
CA ALA A 18 3.81 -4.36 13.98
C ALA A 18 3.20 -5.56 13.23
N ALA A 19 3.90 -6.10 12.25
CA ALA A 19 3.50 -7.29 11.48
C ALA A 19 3.87 -8.60 12.20
N GLY A 20 4.89 -8.59 13.04
CA GLY A 20 5.62 -9.74 13.57
C GLY A 20 5.14 -10.28 14.92
N PRO A 21 5.91 -11.23 15.50
CA PRO A 21 5.57 -11.90 16.75
C PRO A 21 5.72 -11.00 18.00
N LEU A 22 6.38 -9.85 17.88
CA LEU A 22 6.52 -8.91 19.01
C LEU A 22 5.25 -8.09 19.25
N ARG A 23 4.40 -7.92 18.23
CA ARG A 23 3.15 -7.17 18.34
C ARG A 23 2.27 -7.61 19.53
N PRO A 24 1.98 -8.91 19.76
CA PRO A 24 1.14 -9.32 20.87
C PRO A 24 1.72 -8.93 22.23
N ARG A 25 3.05 -8.99 22.39
CA ARG A 25 3.72 -8.60 23.65
C ARG A 25 3.61 -7.10 23.92
N VAL A 26 3.75 -6.28 22.89
CA VAL A 26 3.61 -4.82 23.01
C VAL A 26 2.15 -4.44 23.25
N ALA A 27 1.22 -5.05 22.51
CA ALA A 27 -0.21 -4.80 22.66
C ALA A 27 -0.74 -5.27 24.05
N ALA A 28 -0.16 -6.33 24.64
CA ALA A 28 -0.51 -6.76 25.98
C ALA A 28 -0.16 -5.72 27.06
N ARG A 29 0.88 -4.91 26.83
CA ARG A 29 1.31 -3.84 27.78
C ARG A 29 0.56 -2.53 27.56
N LEU A 30 0.29 -2.15 26.32
CA LEU A 30 -0.30 -0.86 25.95
C LEU A 30 -1.83 -0.91 25.77
N GLY A 31 -2.41 -2.10 25.74
CA GLY A 31 -3.74 -2.32 25.21
C GLY A 31 -3.78 -2.21 23.67
N GLU A 32 -4.82 -2.74 23.04
CA GLU A 32 -4.94 -2.74 21.57
C GLU A 32 -5.08 -1.32 21.00
N GLN A 33 -5.83 -0.44 21.66
CA GLN A 33 -6.00 0.95 21.25
C GLN A 33 -4.72 1.76 21.44
N GLY A 34 -4.04 1.58 22.58
CA GLY A 34 -2.75 2.22 22.85
C GLY A 34 -1.70 1.81 21.83
N PHE A 35 -1.62 0.51 21.52
CA PHE A 35 -0.74 0.01 20.44
C PHE A 35 -1.03 0.68 19.10
N ARG A 36 -2.32 0.75 18.69
CA ARG A 36 -2.72 1.40 17.43
C ARG A 36 -2.35 2.88 17.40
N GLY A 37 -2.57 3.60 18.48
CA GLY A 37 -2.22 5.03 18.60
C GLY A 37 -0.72 5.26 18.48
N VAL A 38 0.08 4.54 19.26
CA VAL A 38 1.56 4.63 19.23
C VAL A 38 2.10 4.24 17.85
N PHE A 39 1.61 3.15 17.26
CA PHE A 39 2.02 2.73 15.93
C PHE A 39 1.67 3.78 14.86
N SER A 40 0.47 4.36 14.90
CA SER A 40 0.07 5.41 13.94
C SER A 40 0.94 6.65 14.07
N LEU A 41 1.22 7.09 15.29
CA LEU A 41 2.08 8.25 15.56
C LEU A 41 3.51 8.02 15.07
N LEU A 42 4.10 6.87 15.42
CA LEU A 42 5.44 6.50 14.98
C LEU A 42 5.54 6.32 13.46
N SER A 43 4.47 5.78 12.82
CA SER A 43 4.40 5.67 11.37
C SER A 43 4.34 7.04 10.70
N ALA A 44 3.53 7.97 11.23
CA ALA A 44 3.46 9.32 10.69
C ALA A 44 4.80 10.06 10.85
N ALA A 45 5.43 9.96 12.02
CA ALA A 45 6.75 10.55 12.29
C ALA A 45 7.84 9.92 11.40
N GLY A 46 7.81 8.60 11.23
CA GLY A 46 8.73 7.85 10.36
C GLY A 46 8.59 8.24 8.89
N LEU A 47 7.35 8.42 8.40
CA LEU A 47 7.10 8.88 7.04
C LEU A 47 7.60 10.32 6.84
N ALA A 48 7.30 11.21 7.78
CA ALA A 48 7.81 12.57 7.74
C ALA A 48 9.35 12.58 7.72
N TRP A 49 10.00 11.77 8.56
CA TRP A 49 11.46 11.64 8.55
C TRP A 49 12.00 11.11 7.23
N LEU A 50 11.37 10.07 6.65
CA LEU A 50 11.73 9.55 5.33
C LEU A 50 11.67 10.64 4.24
N ILE A 51 10.57 11.40 4.20
CA ILE A 51 10.39 12.47 3.21
C ILE A 51 11.42 13.58 3.39
N LEU A 52 11.65 14.03 4.63
CA LEU A 52 12.64 15.08 4.93
C LEU A 52 14.07 14.62 4.63
N ALA A 53 14.40 13.37 4.99
CA ALA A 53 15.70 12.78 4.70
C ALA A 53 15.94 12.62 3.19
N TYR A 54 14.92 12.23 2.44
CA TYR A 54 14.96 12.12 0.97
C TYR A 54 15.25 13.47 0.31
N ARG A 55 14.59 14.55 0.77
CA ARG A 55 14.76 15.90 0.20
C ARG A 55 16.19 16.45 0.34
N VAL A 56 16.91 16.04 1.36
CA VAL A 56 18.29 16.52 1.65
C VAL A 56 19.37 15.46 1.39
N ALA A 57 18.98 14.29 0.90
CA ALA A 57 19.93 13.24 0.58
C ALA A 57 20.81 13.64 -0.61
N PRO A 58 22.11 13.33 -0.59
CA PRO A 58 22.95 13.49 -1.78
C PRO A 58 22.46 12.55 -2.88
N TYR A 59 22.46 13.03 -4.10
CA TYR A 59 22.10 12.21 -5.27
C TYR A 59 23.26 11.24 -5.58
N VAL A 60 23.01 9.96 -5.40
CA VAL A 60 23.96 8.89 -5.71
C VAL A 60 23.34 7.99 -6.77
N THR A 61 23.80 8.13 -8.01
CA THR A 61 23.31 7.34 -9.14
C THR A 61 23.67 5.86 -8.97
N LEU A 62 22.68 4.99 -9.05
CA LEU A 62 22.84 3.55 -9.12
C LEU A 62 22.67 3.03 -10.55
N TRP A 63 21.73 3.62 -11.29
CA TRP A 63 21.53 3.40 -12.72
C TRP A 63 20.99 4.67 -13.37
N GLN A 64 21.18 4.79 -14.64
CA GLN A 64 20.54 5.88 -15.39
C GLN A 64 19.05 5.59 -15.55
N ALA A 65 18.23 6.64 -15.42
CA ALA A 65 16.79 6.52 -15.67
C ALA A 65 16.56 5.85 -17.02
N VAL A 66 15.75 4.81 -17.04
CA VAL A 66 15.44 4.08 -18.27
C VAL A 66 14.67 5.01 -19.20
N PRO A 67 15.16 5.27 -20.45
CA PRO A 67 14.40 6.06 -21.41
C PRO A 67 12.99 5.49 -21.56
N GLY A 68 11.98 6.34 -21.45
CA GLY A 68 10.58 5.90 -21.53
C GLY A 68 10.00 5.28 -20.26
N ALA A 69 10.74 5.21 -19.13
CA ALA A 69 10.21 4.69 -17.86
C ALA A 69 8.90 5.39 -17.44
N ALA A 70 8.74 6.68 -17.75
CA ALA A 70 7.54 7.43 -17.47
C ALA A 70 6.29 6.86 -18.18
N TYR A 71 6.43 6.31 -19.39
CA TYR A 71 5.30 5.67 -20.10
C TYR A 71 4.79 4.40 -19.39
N ILE A 72 5.62 3.76 -18.57
CA ILE A 72 5.23 2.62 -17.74
C ILE A 72 4.77 3.13 -16.36
N ALA A 73 5.48 4.08 -15.78
CA ALA A 73 5.19 4.62 -14.44
C ALA A 73 3.81 5.31 -14.38
N MET A 74 3.45 6.07 -15.43
CA MET A 74 2.17 6.79 -15.47
C MET A 74 0.94 5.88 -15.40
N PRO A 75 0.78 4.82 -16.24
CA PRO A 75 -0.32 3.88 -16.09
C PRO A 75 -0.31 3.14 -14.75
N LEU A 76 0.87 2.76 -14.23
CA LEU A 76 0.96 2.15 -12.89
C LEU A 76 0.45 3.08 -11.80
N MET A 77 0.79 4.37 -11.87
CA MET A 77 0.30 5.39 -10.95
C MET A 77 -1.21 5.58 -11.07
N PHE A 78 -1.75 5.64 -12.29
CA PHE A 78 -3.19 5.74 -12.49
C PHE A 78 -3.92 4.56 -11.86
N VAL A 79 -3.47 3.32 -12.11
CA VAL A 79 -4.02 2.12 -11.49
C VAL A 79 -3.88 2.16 -9.96
N ALA A 80 -2.76 2.65 -9.42
CA ALA A 80 -2.55 2.80 -7.98
C ALA A 80 -3.61 3.73 -7.35
N PHE A 81 -3.90 4.87 -7.97
CA PHE A 81 -4.93 5.79 -7.48
C PHE A 81 -6.34 5.21 -7.58
N LEU A 82 -6.64 4.46 -8.63
CA LEU A 82 -7.91 3.72 -8.73
C LEU A 82 -8.03 2.68 -7.60
N LEU A 83 -7.00 1.85 -7.40
CA LEU A 83 -7.00 0.86 -6.32
C LEU A 83 -7.15 1.51 -4.94
N LEU A 84 -6.54 2.67 -4.72
CA LEU A 84 -6.67 3.44 -3.49
C LEU A 84 -8.12 3.91 -3.29
N ALA A 85 -8.71 4.54 -4.30
CA ALA A 85 -10.07 5.07 -4.25
C ALA A 85 -11.13 3.98 -4.06
N PHE A 86 -10.96 2.84 -4.73
CA PHE A 86 -11.86 1.69 -4.56
C PHE A 86 -11.59 0.94 -3.25
N GLY A 87 -10.36 0.96 -2.73
CA GLY A 87 -9.96 0.21 -1.55
C GLY A 87 -10.38 0.84 -0.22
N ILE A 88 -10.41 2.17 -0.14
CA ILE A 88 -10.71 2.89 1.11
C ILE A 88 -12.23 2.93 1.33
N GLY A 89 -12.66 2.60 2.56
CA GLY A 89 -14.06 2.75 2.98
C GLY A 89 -15.07 1.82 2.29
N ALA A 90 -14.65 0.81 1.56
CA ALA A 90 -15.53 -0.09 0.80
C ALA A 90 -16.02 -1.32 1.59
N GLY A 91 -15.97 -1.29 2.91
CA GLY A 91 -16.23 -2.52 3.69
C GLY A 91 -15.14 -3.58 3.46
N ASN A 92 -13.93 -3.16 3.16
CA ASN A 92 -12.81 -4.07 2.92
C ASN A 92 -12.28 -4.63 4.25
N PRO A 93 -12.36 -5.96 4.49
CA PRO A 93 -11.97 -6.58 5.75
C PRO A 93 -10.46 -6.51 6.02
N THR A 94 -9.65 -6.12 5.04
CA THR A 94 -8.18 -6.00 5.21
C THR A 94 -7.74 -4.62 5.68
N LEU A 95 -8.63 -3.63 5.73
CA LEU A 95 -8.31 -2.30 6.25
C LEU A 95 -8.17 -2.30 7.78
N ALA A 96 -7.41 -1.34 8.29
CA ALA A 96 -7.34 -1.07 9.73
C ALA A 96 -8.72 -0.60 10.23
N GLY A 97 -9.15 -1.12 11.39
CA GLY A 97 -10.46 -0.78 11.96
C GLY A 97 -11.64 -1.55 11.36
N ALA A 98 -11.44 -2.41 10.37
CA ALA A 98 -12.50 -3.26 9.80
C ALA A 98 -12.95 -4.41 10.72
N ASP A 99 -12.55 -4.40 11.98
CA ASP A 99 -12.89 -5.46 12.94
C ASP A 99 -14.42 -5.59 13.18
N MET A 100 -15.17 -4.52 12.97
CA MET A 100 -16.64 -4.55 13.07
C MET A 100 -17.33 -5.26 11.89
N LEU A 101 -16.65 -5.39 10.75
CA LEU A 101 -17.17 -6.12 9.57
C LEU A 101 -17.03 -7.65 9.73
N LEU A 102 -16.44 -8.12 10.83
CA LEU A 102 -15.97 -9.49 10.99
C LEU A 102 -16.97 -10.39 11.73
N LYS A 103 -18.15 -9.87 12.12
CA LYS A 103 -19.13 -10.65 12.88
C LYS A 103 -20.02 -11.55 12.02
N ASP A 104 -20.13 -11.24 10.73
CA ASP A 104 -20.93 -11.99 9.77
C ASP A 104 -20.10 -12.34 8.51
N GLN A 105 -20.68 -13.09 7.58
CA GLN A 105 -20.00 -13.52 6.36
C GLN A 105 -19.34 -12.34 5.66
N LEU A 106 -18.03 -12.42 5.45
CA LEU A 106 -17.25 -11.37 4.78
C LEU A 106 -17.74 -11.20 3.34
N PRO A 107 -18.25 -10.02 2.96
CA PRO A 107 -18.80 -9.84 1.63
C PRO A 107 -17.68 -9.82 0.59
N ILE A 108 -17.82 -10.66 -0.44
CA ILE A 108 -16.96 -10.64 -1.63
C ILE A 108 -17.64 -9.76 -2.65
N ARG A 109 -17.23 -8.51 -2.75
CA ARG A 109 -17.85 -7.54 -3.66
C ARG A 109 -16.86 -6.46 -4.13
N GLY A 110 -17.16 -5.90 -5.29
CA GLY A 110 -16.41 -4.78 -5.85
C GLY A 110 -14.92 -5.09 -5.97
N ILE A 111 -14.07 -4.20 -5.47
CA ILE A 111 -12.62 -4.29 -5.61
C ILE A 111 -12.02 -5.54 -4.94
N THR A 112 -12.69 -6.13 -3.93
CA THR A 112 -12.20 -7.35 -3.27
C THR A 112 -12.25 -8.58 -4.16
N ARG A 113 -13.03 -8.56 -5.24
CA ARG A 113 -13.01 -9.58 -6.29
C ARG A 113 -11.69 -9.56 -7.07
N ILE A 114 -11.14 -8.36 -7.32
CA ILE A 114 -9.88 -8.19 -8.02
C ILE A 114 -8.70 -8.54 -7.10
N THR A 115 -8.66 -7.93 -5.91
CA THR A 115 -7.68 -8.24 -4.86
C THR A 115 -8.25 -7.89 -3.50
N ARG A 116 -7.93 -8.71 -2.48
CA ARG A 116 -8.34 -8.40 -1.10
C ARG A 116 -7.51 -7.32 -0.44
N HIS A 117 -6.39 -6.89 -1.05
CA HIS A 117 -5.49 -5.85 -0.53
C HIS A 117 -5.35 -4.64 -1.47
N PRO A 118 -6.44 -3.98 -1.91
CA PRO A 118 -6.34 -2.93 -2.91
C PRO A 118 -5.50 -1.74 -2.46
N ALA A 119 -5.62 -1.30 -1.20
CA ALA A 119 -4.83 -0.18 -0.67
C ALA A 119 -3.32 -0.50 -0.60
N LEU A 120 -2.95 -1.73 -0.20
CA LEU A 120 -1.53 -2.13 -0.16
C LEU A 120 -0.96 -2.29 -1.58
N TRP A 121 -1.75 -2.74 -2.54
CA TRP A 121 -1.35 -2.73 -3.94
C TRP A 121 -1.21 -1.33 -4.50
N ALA A 122 -2.05 -0.38 -4.07
CA ALA A 122 -1.88 1.02 -4.45
C ALA A 122 -0.51 1.55 -4.01
N PHE A 123 -0.11 1.31 -2.75
CA PHE A 123 1.23 1.68 -2.26
C PHE A 123 2.36 0.91 -2.94
N ALA A 124 2.17 -0.37 -3.22
CA ALA A 124 3.18 -1.19 -3.92
C ALA A 124 3.41 -0.70 -5.35
N LEU A 125 2.33 -0.42 -6.11
CA LEU A 125 2.42 0.11 -7.47
C LEU A 125 2.98 1.53 -7.50
N TRP A 126 2.59 2.38 -6.54
CA TRP A 126 3.16 3.71 -6.36
C TRP A 126 4.68 3.64 -6.16
N ALA A 127 5.12 2.79 -5.25
CA ALA A 127 6.54 2.61 -4.96
C ALA A 127 7.29 2.03 -6.18
N LEU A 128 6.71 1.05 -6.86
CA LEU A 128 7.29 0.44 -8.05
C LEU A 128 7.43 1.45 -9.20
N ALA A 129 6.39 2.25 -9.46
CA ALA A 129 6.43 3.30 -10.48
C ALA A 129 7.57 4.29 -10.23
N HIS A 130 7.76 4.71 -8.96
CA HIS A 130 8.85 5.61 -8.59
C HIS A 130 10.22 4.94 -8.65
N LEU A 131 10.36 3.66 -8.30
CA LEU A 131 11.61 2.92 -8.46
C LEU A 131 12.01 2.80 -9.94
N LEU A 132 11.04 2.65 -10.85
CA LEU A 132 11.30 2.61 -12.29
C LEU A 132 11.75 3.97 -12.83
N ALA A 133 11.18 5.06 -12.29
CA ALA A 133 11.46 6.42 -12.74
C ALA A 133 12.74 7.02 -12.12
N ASN A 134 13.18 6.51 -10.96
CA ASN A 134 14.33 7.04 -10.22
C ASN A 134 15.47 6.02 -10.21
N GLY A 135 16.68 6.45 -10.58
CA GLY A 135 17.88 5.62 -10.62
C GLY A 135 18.88 5.92 -9.49
N ASP A 136 18.43 6.50 -8.38
CA ASP A 136 19.30 6.95 -7.29
C ASP A 136 19.09 6.17 -5.98
N LEU A 137 20.13 6.15 -5.14
CA LEU A 137 20.13 5.40 -3.88
C LEU A 137 19.06 5.90 -2.89
N ALA A 138 18.81 7.19 -2.82
CA ALA A 138 17.80 7.74 -1.90
C ALA A 138 16.38 7.31 -2.34
N GLY A 139 16.11 7.30 -3.65
CA GLY A 139 14.88 6.76 -4.24
C GLY A 139 14.70 5.27 -3.91
N VAL A 140 15.77 4.47 -4.07
CA VAL A 140 15.70 3.03 -3.71
C VAL A 140 15.40 2.83 -2.23
N LEU A 141 15.99 3.61 -1.34
CA LEU A 141 15.74 3.51 0.10
C LEU A 141 14.30 3.93 0.46
N LEU A 142 13.77 5.02 -0.12
CA LEU A 142 12.41 5.49 0.16
C LEU A 142 11.37 4.52 -0.40
N PHE A 143 11.39 4.35 -1.70
CA PHE A 143 10.35 3.58 -2.40
C PHE A 143 10.49 2.08 -2.13
N GLY A 144 11.71 1.57 -2.01
CA GLY A 144 11.97 0.19 -1.61
C GLY A 144 11.46 -0.13 -0.21
N ALA A 145 11.65 0.76 0.76
CA ALA A 145 11.12 0.58 2.11
C ALA A 145 9.58 0.50 2.10
N ILE A 146 8.91 1.36 1.34
CA ILE A 146 7.44 1.36 1.21
C ILE A 146 6.96 0.10 0.47
N LEU A 147 7.63 -0.30 -0.62
CA LEU A 147 7.29 -1.52 -1.36
C LEU A 147 7.36 -2.76 -0.48
N VAL A 148 8.49 -2.94 0.22
CA VAL A 148 8.72 -4.10 1.10
C VAL A 148 7.67 -4.15 2.22
N THR A 149 7.36 -3.01 2.84
CA THR A 149 6.36 -2.97 3.91
C THR A 149 4.94 -3.18 3.41
N ALA A 150 4.58 -2.71 2.21
CA ALA A 150 3.29 -2.98 1.59
C ALA A 150 3.10 -4.48 1.27
N LEU A 151 4.10 -5.11 0.64
CA LEU A 151 4.04 -6.53 0.31
C LEU A 151 4.03 -7.43 1.56
N ASN A 152 4.88 -7.14 2.55
CA ASN A 152 4.87 -7.85 3.84
C ASN A 152 3.55 -7.63 4.59
N GLY A 153 2.96 -6.44 4.50
CA GLY A 153 1.68 -6.09 5.07
C GLY A 153 0.55 -7.01 4.61
N MET A 154 0.49 -7.33 3.31
CA MET A 154 -0.51 -8.25 2.75
C MET A 154 -0.44 -9.64 3.42
N VAL A 155 0.77 -10.18 3.56
CA VAL A 155 0.99 -11.49 4.21
C VAL A 155 0.64 -11.44 5.70
N SER A 156 1.06 -10.38 6.37
CA SER A 156 0.82 -10.20 7.81
C SER A 156 -0.67 -10.03 8.13
N ILE A 157 -1.40 -9.24 7.34
CA ILE A 157 -2.84 -9.02 7.51
C ILE A 157 -3.58 -10.34 7.30
N ASP A 158 -3.30 -11.07 6.23
CA ASP A 158 -3.91 -12.38 5.98
C ASP A 158 -3.72 -13.32 7.18
N ARG A 159 -2.50 -13.42 7.68
CA ARG A 159 -2.17 -14.26 8.83
C ARG A 159 -2.90 -13.84 10.11
N LYS A 160 -3.02 -12.52 10.34
CA LYS A 160 -3.76 -11.98 11.50
C LYS A 160 -5.25 -12.25 11.38
N ARG A 161 -5.83 -12.03 10.20
CA ARG A 161 -7.26 -12.27 9.94
C ARG A 161 -7.61 -13.75 10.03
N HIS A 162 -6.77 -14.62 9.49
CA HIS A 162 -6.94 -16.07 9.65
C HIS A 162 -6.97 -16.49 11.13
N ARG A 163 -6.05 -15.99 11.95
CA ARG A 163 -6.04 -16.28 13.41
C ARG A 163 -7.26 -15.74 14.14
N ALA A 164 -7.78 -14.59 13.72
CA ALA A 164 -8.92 -13.93 14.38
C ALA A 164 -10.28 -14.51 13.97
N LEU A 165 -10.42 -15.01 12.75
CA LEU A 165 -11.69 -15.36 12.12
C LEU A 165 -11.83 -16.84 11.73
N GLY A 166 -10.73 -17.60 11.73
CA GLY A 166 -10.74 -19.02 11.39
C GLY A 166 -11.42 -19.31 10.05
N GLN A 167 -12.45 -20.15 10.09
CA GLN A 167 -13.19 -20.60 8.90
C GLN A 167 -13.82 -19.46 8.09
N GLY A 168 -14.29 -18.38 8.73
CA GLY A 168 -14.84 -17.22 8.02
C GLY A 168 -13.80 -16.54 7.11
N TRP A 169 -12.54 -16.44 7.59
CA TRP A 169 -11.46 -15.96 6.75
C TRP A 169 -11.07 -16.94 5.65
N GLU A 170 -11.06 -18.24 5.93
CA GLU A 170 -10.74 -19.28 4.95
C GLU A 170 -11.72 -19.24 3.77
N ALA A 171 -13.04 -19.16 4.05
CA ALA A 171 -14.07 -19.04 3.03
C ALA A 171 -13.89 -17.78 2.16
N PHE A 172 -13.58 -16.63 2.77
CA PHE A 172 -13.27 -15.39 2.06
C PHE A 172 -11.98 -15.52 1.23
N ALA A 173 -10.91 -16.05 1.81
CA ALA A 173 -9.62 -16.21 1.16
C ALA A 173 -9.66 -17.21 0.00
N ALA A 174 -10.50 -18.26 0.09
CA ALA A 174 -10.69 -19.22 -0.97
C ALA A 174 -11.24 -18.59 -2.26
N GLN A 175 -12.11 -17.59 -2.15
CA GLN A 175 -12.76 -16.93 -3.27
C GLN A 175 -12.06 -15.63 -3.69
N THR A 176 -11.08 -15.14 -2.92
CA THR A 176 -10.33 -13.91 -3.21
C THR A 176 -8.84 -14.21 -3.37
N SER A 177 -8.05 -13.22 -3.79
CA SER A 177 -6.60 -13.38 -3.93
C SER A 177 -5.83 -12.18 -3.42
N ARG A 178 -4.59 -12.41 -2.99
CA ARG A 178 -3.62 -11.33 -2.74
C ARG A 178 -3.21 -10.68 -4.04
N LEU A 179 -2.80 -11.50 -5.02
CA LEU A 179 -2.43 -11.01 -6.34
C LEU A 179 -3.69 -10.56 -7.11
N PRO A 180 -3.66 -9.36 -7.73
CA PRO A 180 -4.77 -8.89 -8.52
C PRO A 180 -5.17 -9.90 -9.61
N PHE A 181 -6.47 -10.07 -9.79
CA PHE A 181 -7.10 -10.97 -10.76
C PHE A 181 -6.82 -12.47 -10.58
N ALA A 182 -5.92 -12.91 -9.70
CA ALA A 182 -5.55 -14.33 -9.60
C ALA A 182 -6.73 -15.24 -9.19
N ALA A 183 -7.68 -14.78 -8.39
CA ALA A 183 -8.88 -15.55 -8.07
C ALA A 183 -9.84 -15.66 -9.26
N ILE A 184 -9.96 -14.59 -10.03
CA ILE A 184 -10.79 -14.55 -11.25
C ILE A 184 -10.21 -15.49 -12.32
N LEU A 185 -8.91 -15.36 -12.60
CA LEU A 185 -8.21 -16.22 -13.56
C LEU A 185 -8.26 -17.71 -13.19
N ALA A 186 -8.31 -18.01 -11.88
CA ALA A 186 -8.46 -19.37 -11.36
C ALA A 186 -9.92 -19.85 -11.29
N GLY A 187 -10.89 -19.09 -11.80
CA GLY A 187 -12.31 -19.44 -11.79
C GLY A 187 -12.96 -19.49 -10.39
N ARG A 188 -12.30 -18.91 -9.37
CA ARG A 188 -12.79 -18.94 -7.99
C ARG A 188 -13.79 -17.83 -7.67
N ASN A 189 -13.81 -16.76 -8.46
CA ASN A 189 -14.88 -15.75 -8.49
C ASN A 189 -14.96 -15.09 -9.86
N THR A 190 -15.93 -14.16 -10.03
CA THR A 190 -16.16 -13.41 -11.27
C THR A 190 -16.08 -11.91 -11.00
N LEU A 191 -15.70 -11.13 -12.02
CA LEU A 191 -15.73 -9.68 -11.94
C LEU A 191 -17.16 -9.18 -12.18
N HIS A 192 -17.63 -8.32 -11.29
CA HIS A 192 -18.90 -7.61 -11.37
C HIS A 192 -18.64 -6.12 -11.42
N VAL A 193 -18.66 -5.55 -12.64
CA VAL A 193 -18.33 -4.12 -12.86
C VAL A 193 -19.36 -3.21 -12.22
N GLU A 194 -20.62 -3.66 -12.15
CA GLU A 194 -21.72 -2.96 -11.48
C GLU A 194 -21.50 -2.76 -9.96
N GLU A 195 -20.61 -3.54 -9.36
CA GLU A 195 -20.21 -3.38 -7.97
C GLU A 195 -19.10 -2.32 -7.77
N LEU A 196 -18.56 -1.76 -8.87
CA LEU A 196 -17.54 -0.73 -8.87
C LEU A 196 -18.16 0.64 -9.15
N PRO A 197 -18.56 1.41 -8.12
CA PRO A 197 -19.29 2.65 -8.33
C PRO A 197 -18.44 3.69 -9.06
N PRO A 198 -18.97 4.33 -10.14
CA PRO A 198 -18.20 5.22 -11.02
C PRO A 198 -17.65 6.47 -10.30
N TRP A 199 -18.32 6.92 -9.23
CA TRP A 199 -17.79 8.05 -8.47
C TRP A 199 -16.41 7.76 -7.83
N ARG A 200 -16.11 6.49 -7.48
CA ARG A 200 -14.78 6.09 -6.96
C ARG A 200 -13.73 6.14 -8.05
N ALA A 201 -14.08 5.78 -9.28
CA ALA A 201 -13.19 5.97 -10.42
C ALA A 201 -12.91 7.46 -10.66
N ALA A 202 -13.95 8.31 -10.58
CA ALA A 202 -13.78 9.76 -10.68
C ALA A 202 -12.87 10.32 -9.58
N VAL A 203 -13.03 9.88 -8.33
CA VAL A 203 -12.15 10.27 -7.21
C VAL A 203 -10.71 9.82 -7.48
N GLY A 204 -10.50 8.56 -7.90
CA GLY A 204 -9.16 8.06 -8.22
C GLY A 204 -8.48 8.85 -9.34
N THR A 205 -9.24 9.17 -10.39
CA THR A 205 -8.77 10.00 -11.51
C THR A 205 -8.44 11.43 -11.05
N ALA A 206 -9.29 12.03 -10.24
CA ALA A 206 -9.04 13.38 -9.69
C ALA A 206 -7.79 13.41 -8.79
N LEU A 207 -7.60 12.40 -7.94
CA LEU A 207 -6.41 12.28 -7.10
C LEU A 207 -5.14 12.08 -7.94
N PHE A 208 -5.21 11.30 -9.02
CA PHE A 208 -4.10 11.14 -9.96
C PHE A 208 -3.76 12.46 -10.65
N ALA A 209 -4.75 13.19 -11.17
CA ALA A 209 -4.54 14.50 -11.78
C ALA A 209 -3.96 15.51 -10.79
N LEU A 210 -4.45 15.52 -9.56
CA LEU A 210 -3.91 16.36 -8.48
C LEU A 210 -2.44 15.99 -8.18
N ALA A 211 -2.11 14.72 -8.13
CA ALA A 211 -0.73 14.28 -7.91
C ALA A 211 0.20 14.72 -9.04
N LEU A 212 -0.23 14.64 -10.31
CA LEU A 212 0.53 15.16 -11.44
C LEU A 212 0.77 16.67 -11.34
N TRP A 213 -0.25 17.42 -10.99
CA TRP A 213 -0.13 18.87 -10.79
C TRP A 213 0.83 19.19 -9.64
N LEU A 214 0.73 18.48 -8.51
CA LEU A 214 1.62 18.67 -7.37
C LEU A 214 3.09 18.36 -7.70
N HIS A 215 3.37 17.40 -8.60
CA HIS A 215 4.74 17.14 -9.07
C HIS A 215 5.33 18.37 -9.77
N GLY A 216 4.53 19.07 -10.60
CA GLY A 216 4.95 20.33 -11.20
C GLY A 216 5.28 21.41 -10.16
N VAL A 217 4.50 21.48 -9.07
CA VAL A 217 4.72 22.46 -7.98
C VAL A 217 6.05 22.18 -7.23
N ILE A 218 6.43 20.91 -7.06
CA ILE A 218 7.70 20.54 -6.40
C ILE A 218 8.90 20.53 -7.38
N GLY A 219 8.70 20.94 -8.63
CA GLY A 219 9.77 21.08 -9.63
C GLY A 219 10.22 19.78 -10.29
N VAL A 220 9.41 18.74 -10.25
CA VAL A 220 9.67 17.45 -10.92
C VAL A 220 8.60 17.22 -11.97
N SER A 221 8.97 17.08 -13.26
CA SER A 221 8.02 16.72 -14.31
C SER A 221 7.89 15.21 -14.42
N PRO A 222 6.71 14.62 -14.11
CA PRO A 222 6.48 13.21 -14.35
C PRO A 222 6.08 12.91 -15.79
N ILE A 223 5.81 13.95 -16.58
CA ILE A 223 5.39 13.84 -17.99
C ILE A 223 6.64 13.71 -18.86
N PRO A 224 6.73 12.68 -19.72
CA PRO A 224 7.84 12.54 -20.66
C PRO A 224 7.91 13.76 -21.60
N SER A 225 9.10 14.33 -21.76
CA SER A 225 9.39 15.37 -22.73
C SER A 225 9.61 14.75 -24.10
#